data_848e5cee68d80fcc962aff0d9a66155e
#
_entry.id   848e5cee68d80fcc962aff0d9a66155e
#
_cell.length_a   1.000
_cell.length_b   1.000
_cell.length_c   1.000
_cell.angle_alpha   90.00
_cell.angle_beta   90.00
_cell.angle_gamma   90.00
#
_symmetry.space_group_name_H-M   'P 1'
#
loop_
_entity.id
_entity.type
_entity.pdbx_description
1 polymer ?
#
loop_
_entity_poly.entity_id
_entity_poly.type
_entity_poly.pdbx_seq_one_letter_code
_entity_poly.pdbx_strand_id
1 'polypeptide(L)'
;MRPFAAVTVTLLAASLAFGQAKPPLKPKSKAEATAVNAMITAPDPDSRIKAADELITKFADTPYKSIALYMEAESYLQKGDADKSIVFAEQAIDADAANYQALVLLTKTYAATTHINDLDKADKLAKIDKYAKASLPAIEAASKPNDKISDAEWTSAKSDYTGQVYLGMGIAAVFSNKIDDAKADFDKVATMDSDPTDLIRAARALMDAKKWADSIVYLDKAIAFPGAPDQIKKIAENDKARATAMLPKK
;
A
#
# COMPACT_ATOMS: atom_id res chain seq x y z
N MET A 1 -11.11 24.67 -62.94
CA MET A 1 -11.97 24.50 -61.76
C MET A 1 -11.50 23.23 -61.03
N ARG A 2 -10.82 23.37 -59.91
CA ARG A 2 -10.39 22.25 -59.04
C ARG A 2 -11.30 22.24 -57.83
N PRO A 3 -11.88 21.09 -57.40
CA PRO A 3 -12.69 21.03 -56.20
C PRO A 3 -11.77 21.00 -54.96
N PHE A 4 -12.10 21.84 -53.97
CA PHE A 4 -11.55 21.80 -52.63
C PHE A 4 -12.05 20.56 -51.87
N ALA A 5 -11.17 19.70 -51.43
CA ALA A 5 -11.46 18.62 -50.50
C ALA A 5 -11.55 19.20 -49.07
N ALA A 6 -12.73 19.15 -48.48
CA ALA A 6 -12.96 19.48 -47.09
C ALA A 6 -12.38 18.38 -46.19
N VAL A 7 -11.36 18.67 -45.45
CA VAL A 7 -10.82 17.79 -44.38
C VAL A 7 -11.69 18.00 -43.16
N THR A 8 -12.53 17.01 -42.86
CA THR A 8 -13.33 16.96 -41.62
C THR A 8 -12.41 16.48 -40.49
N VAL A 9 -11.98 17.41 -39.62
CA VAL A 9 -11.26 17.11 -38.39
C VAL A 9 -12.29 16.58 -37.38
N THR A 10 -12.32 15.27 -37.16
CA THR A 10 -13.10 14.66 -36.10
C THR A 10 -12.36 14.89 -34.78
N LEU A 11 -12.81 15.86 -33.98
CA LEU A 11 -12.38 16.00 -32.58
C LEU A 11 -12.87 14.78 -31.81
N LEU A 12 -11.92 13.88 -31.49
CA LEU A 12 -12.14 12.83 -30.49
C LEU A 12 -12.16 13.52 -29.11
N ALA A 13 -13.37 13.81 -28.62
CA ALA A 13 -13.58 14.23 -27.24
C ALA A 13 -13.27 13.05 -26.34
N ALA A 14 -12.02 13.00 -25.81
CA ALA A 14 -11.71 12.15 -24.68
C ALA A 14 -12.51 12.68 -23.49
N SER A 15 -13.65 12.06 -23.21
CA SER A 15 -14.40 12.26 -21.97
C SER A 15 -13.51 11.81 -20.81
N LEU A 16 -12.86 12.78 -20.15
CA LEU A 16 -12.33 12.60 -18.81
C LEU A 16 -13.53 12.28 -17.91
N ALA A 17 -13.76 10.99 -17.69
CA ALA A 17 -14.66 10.54 -16.64
C ALA A 17 -14.01 10.92 -15.30
N PHE A 18 -14.30 12.12 -14.82
CA PHE A 18 -14.10 12.48 -13.42
C PHE A 18 -14.89 11.45 -12.62
N GLY A 19 -14.17 10.58 -11.92
CA GLY A 19 -14.76 9.52 -11.12
C GLY A 19 -15.72 10.14 -10.10
N GLN A 20 -17.00 9.92 -10.31
CA GLN A 20 -18.01 10.24 -9.30
C GLN A 20 -17.69 9.38 -8.08
N ALA A 21 -17.56 10.01 -6.90
CA ALA A 21 -17.39 9.30 -5.64
C ALA A 21 -18.46 8.20 -5.54
N LYS A 22 -18.02 6.95 -5.34
CA LYS A 22 -18.96 5.83 -5.17
C LYS A 22 -19.89 6.13 -4.00
N PRO A 23 -21.20 5.91 -4.14
CA PRO A 23 -22.12 6.10 -3.02
C PRO A 23 -21.72 5.17 -1.86
N PRO A 24 -21.97 5.58 -0.60
CA PRO A 24 -21.65 4.75 0.56
C PRO A 24 -22.34 3.39 0.45
N LEU A 25 -21.60 2.32 0.74
CA LEU A 25 -22.11 0.97 0.74
C LEU A 25 -23.24 0.84 1.79
N LYS A 26 -24.32 0.17 1.41
CA LYS A 26 -25.45 -0.07 2.32
C LYS A 26 -25.76 -1.56 2.37
N PRO A 27 -25.91 -2.15 3.57
CA PRO A 27 -26.37 -3.53 3.69
C PRO A 27 -27.79 -3.67 3.13
N LYS A 28 -28.04 -4.78 2.44
CA LYS A 28 -29.33 -5.08 1.81
C LYS A 28 -30.38 -5.57 2.81
N SER A 29 -29.95 -5.96 4.03
CA SER A 29 -30.84 -6.44 5.10
C SER A 29 -30.25 -6.18 6.49
N LYS A 30 -31.10 -6.27 7.52
CA LYS A 30 -30.62 -6.20 8.92
C LYS A 30 -29.66 -7.35 9.25
N ALA A 31 -29.89 -8.55 8.72
CA ALA A 31 -29.02 -9.70 8.94
C ALA A 31 -27.64 -9.46 8.33
N GLU A 32 -27.57 -8.91 7.12
CA GLU A 32 -26.30 -8.53 6.48
C GLU A 32 -25.59 -7.41 7.26
N ALA A 33 -26.33 -6.39 7.73
CA ALA A 33 -25.77 -5.33 8.56
C ALA A 33 -25.14 -5.89 9.85
N THR A 34 -25.78 -6.88 10.47
CA THR A 34 -25.25 -7.56 11.67
C THR A 34 -23.96 -8.32 11.33
N ALA A 35 -23.90 -9.03 10.18
CA ALA A 35 -22.71 -9.75 9.77
C ALA A 35 -21.56 -8.81 9.42
N VAL A 36 -21.82 -7.71 8.70
CA VAL A 36 -20.81 -6.66 8.44
C VAL A 36 -20.28 -6.07 9.74
N ASN A 37 -21.15 -5.76 10.71
CA ASN A 37 -20.70 -5.24 11.98
C ASN A 37 -19.85 -6.25 12.76
N ALA A 38 -20.23 -7.53 12.76
CA ALA A 38 -19.46 -8.59 13.40
C ALA A 38 -18.04 -8.70 12.83
N MET A 39 -17.89 -8.60 11.50
CA MET A 39 -16.59 -8.57 10.84
C MET A 39 -15.75 -7.35 11.24
N ILE A 40 -16.34 -6.14 11.22
CA ILE A 40 -15.61 -4.91 11.51
C ILE A 40 -15.19 -4.84 12.99
N THR A 41 -16.01 -5.36 13.90
CA THR A 41 -15.75 -5.31 15.34
C THR A 41 -15.08 -6.55 15.91
N ALA A 42 -14.68 -7.49 15.06
CA ALA A 42 -14.00 -8.72 15.50
C ALA A 42 -12.70 -8.39 16.26
N PRO A 43 -12.49 -9.00 17.45
CA PRO A 43 -11.43 -8.57 18.37
C PRO A 43 -10.03 -9.07 17.95
N ASP A 44 -9.95 -10.08 17.11
CA ASP A 44 -8.71 -10.74 16.72
C ASP A 44 -8.76 -11.20 15.25
N PRO A 45 -7.59 -11.51 14.64
CA PRO A 45 -7.52 -11.93 13.24
C PRO A 45 -8.34 -13.17 12.90
N ASP A 46 -8.38 -14.19 13.77
CA ASP A 46 -9.11 -15.44 13.49
C ASP A 46 -10.62 -15.20 13.50
N SER A 47 -11.11 -14.45 14.48
CA SER A 47 -12.51 -14.03 14.55
C SER A 47 -12.91 -13.18 13.35
N ARG A 48 -12.03 -12.32 12.86
CA ARG A 48 -12.30 -11.46 11.70
C ARG A 48 -12.36 -12.26 10.41
N ILE A 49 -11.43 -13.18 10.17
CA ILE A 49 -11.46 -14.10 9.04
C ILE A 49 -12.78 -14.86 9.03
N LYS A 50 -13.13 -15.49 10.16
CA LYS A 50 -14.38 -16.25 10.28
C LYS A 50 -15.62 -15.40 9.96
N ALA A 51 -15.68 -14.18 10.48
CA ALA A 51 -16.82 -13.28 10.25
C ALA A 51 -16.90 -12.80 8.79
N ALA A 52 -15.76 -12.58 8.14
CA ALA A 52 -15.69 -12.21 6.73
C ALA A 52 -16.12 -13.37 5.82
N ASP A 53 -15.61 -14.59 6.05
CA ASP A 53 -16.05 -15.82 5.38
C ASP A 53 -17.57 -16.05 5.52
N GLU A 54 -18.11 -15.87 6.73
CA GLU A 54 -19.53 -16.00 6.98
C GLU A 54 -20.36 -14.96 6.22
N LEU A 55 -19.88 -13.71 6.16
CA LEU A 55 -20.54 -12.65 5.40
C LEU A 55 -20.59 -13.01 3.91
N ILE A 56 -19.47 -13.38 3.31
CA ILE A 56 -19.38 -13.71 1.88
C ILE A 56 -20.21 -14.96 1.54
N THR A 57 -20.17 -15.95 2.41
CA THR A 57 -20.91 -17.22 2.21
C THR A 57 -22.43 -17.04 2.32
N LYS A 58 -22.89 -16.30 3.34
CA LYS A 58 -24.32 -16.08 3.59
C LYS A 58 -24.94 -15.05 2.65
N PHE A 59 -24.15 -14.10 2.18
CA PHE A 59 -24.61 -12.98 1.34
C PHE A 59 -23.71 -12.87 0.10
N ALA A 60 -23.81 -13.83 -0.81
CA ALA A 60 -22.92 -13.96 -1.98
C ALA A 60 -22.86 -12.70 -2.87
N ASP A 61 -23.94 -11.91 -2.90
CA ASP A 61 -24.08 -10.67 -3.66
C ASP A 61 -23.89 -9.40 -2.79
N THR A 62 -23.24 -9.55 -1.61
CA THR A 62 -22.99 -8.42 -0.72
C THR A 62 -22.13 -7.34 -1.39
N PRO A 63 -22.50 -6.05 -1.25
CA PRO A 63 -21.63 -4.95 -1.72
C PRO A 63 -20.33 -4.82 -0.92
N TYR A 64 -20.23 -5.50 0.24
CA TYR A 64 -19.06 -5.51 1.10
C TYR A 64 -18.02 -6.59 0.75
N LYS A 65 -18.22 -7.36 -0.33
CA LYS A 65 -17.35 -8.48 -0.69
C LYS A 65 -15.86 -8.08 -0.76
N SER A 66 -15.55 -7.01 -1.46
CA SER A 66 -14.15 -6.54 -1.58
C SER A 66 -13.55 -6.11 -0.24
N ILE A 67 -14.35 -5.46 0.63
CA ILE A 67 -13.92 -5.06 1.97
C ILE A 67 -13.69 -6.30 2.84
N ALA A 68 -14.58 -7.29 2.79
CA ALA A 68 -14.44 -8.52 3.57
C ALA A 68 -13.16 -9.28 3.18
N LEU A 69 -12.90 -9.45 1.89
CA LEU A 69 -11.68 -10.08 1.38
C LEU A 69 -10.41 -9.29 1.76
N TYR A 70 -10.46 -7.96 1.74
CA TYR A 70 -9.36 -7.13 2.25
C TYR A 70 -9.12 -7.35 3.75
N MET A 71 -10.18 -7.42 4.57
CA MET A 71 -10.05 -7.65 6.01
C MET A 71 -9.50 -9.04 6.33
N GLU A 72 -9.83 -10.05 5.53
CA GLU A 72 -9.18 -11.37 5.59
C GLU A 72 -7.70 -11.27 5.25
N ALA A 73 -7.36 -10.59 4.15
CA ALA A 73 -5.97 -10.39 3.73
C ALA A 73 -5.14 -9.72 4.82
N GLU A 74 -5.65 -8.64 5.41
CA GLU A 74 -5.01 -7.95 6.53
C GLU A 74 -4.85 -8.87 7.75
N SER A 75 -5.87 -9.65 8.07
CA SER A 75 -5.84 -10.60 9.19
C SER A 75 -4.81 -11.71 8.97
N TYR A 76 -4.68 -12.24 7.75
CA TYR A 76 -3.63 -13.20 7.42
C TYR A 76 -2.23 -12.58 7.54
N LEU A 77 -2.05 -11.33 7.12
CA LEU A 77 -0.78 -10.64 7.29
C LEU A 77 -0.43 -10.45 8.78
N GLN A 78 -1.40 -10.08 9.62
CA GLN A 78 -1.22 -9.98 11.08
C GLN A 78 -0.82 -11.31 11.72
N LYS A 79 -1.25 -12.44 11.14
CA LYS A 79 -0.85 -13.80 11.55
C LYS A 79 0.51 -14.23 10.97
N GLY A 80 1.16 -13.40 10.15
CA GLY A 80 2.42 -13.72 9.48
C GLY A 80 2.28 -14.59 8.23
N ASP A 81 1.06 -14.82 7.74
CA ASP A 81 0.77 -15.60 6.53
C ASP A 81 0.66 -14.65 5.31
N ALA A 82 1.84 -14.24 4.80
CA ALA A 82 1.92 -13.32 3.68
C ALA A 82 1.32 -13.90 2.38
N ASP A 83 1.45 -15.21 2.17
CA ASP A 83 0.94 -15.88 0.96
C ASP A 83 -0.59 -15.81 0.90
N LYS A 84 -1.27 -16.15 2.01
CA LYS A 84 -2.72 -15.99 2.06
C LYS A 84 -3.14 -14.54 2.01
N SER A 85 -2.41 -13.63 2.67
CA SER A 85 -2.67 -12.20 2.56
C SER A 85 -2.69 -11.73 1.10
N ILE A 86 -1.72 -12.14 0.31
CA ILE A 86 -1.66 -11.83 -1.13
C ILE A 86 -2.88 -12.39 -1.87
N VAL A 87 -3.21 -13.67 -1.65
CA VAL A 87 -4.35 -14.33 -2.33
C VAL A 87 -5.66 -13.59 -2.06
N PHE A 88 -5.96 -13.28 -0.79
CA PHE A 88 -7.20 -12.59 -0.43
C PHE A 88 -7.21 -11.12 -0.88
N ALA A 89 -6.06 -10.43 -0.86
CA ALA A 89 -5.97 -9.08 -1.37
C ALA A 89 -6.13 -9.02 -2.91
N GLU A 90 -5.62 -10.00 -3.67
CA GLU A 90 -5.87 -10.11 -5.12
C GLU A 90 -7.36 -10.37 -5.40
N GLN A 91 -8.03 -11.24 -4.63
CA GLN A 91 -9.48 -11.43 -4.73
C GLN A 91 -10.26 -10.15 -4.37
N ALA A 92 -9.77 -9.35 -3.42
CA ALA A 92 -10.41 -8.08 -3.07
C ALA A 92 -10.39 -7.09 -4.23
N ILE A 93 -9.27 -6.97 -4.95
CA ILE A 93 -9.19 -6.11 -6.15
C ILE A 93 -9.93 -6.70 -7.36
N ASP A 94 -10.07 -8.01 -7.46
CA ASP A 94 -10.94 -8.64 -8.47
C ASP A 94 -12.42 -8.30 -8.22
N ALA A 95 -12.83 -8.19 -6.96
CA ALA A 95 -14.18 -7.78 -6.58
C ALA A 95 -14.40 -6.25 -6.71
N ASP A 96 -13.39 -5.44 -6.45
CA ASP A 96 -13.38 -3.99 -6.66
C ASP A 96 -11.95 -3.50 -6.97
N ALA A 97 -11.66 -3.24 -8.23
CA ALA A 97 -10.35 -2.79 -8.72
C ALA A 97 -9.91 -1.42 -8.11
N ALA A 98 -10.83 -0.67 -7.53
CA ALA A 98 -10.55 0.60 -6.87
C ALA A 98 -10.38 0.46 -5.33
N ASN A 99 -10.34 -0.76 -4.80
CA ASN A 99 -10.04 -0.98 -3.38
C ASN A 99 -8.57 -0.60 -3.08
N TYR A 100 -8.36 0.69 -2.74
CA TYR A 100 -7.03 1.23 -2.48
C TYR A 100 -6.33 0.53 -1.32
N GLN A 101 -7.06 0.08 -0.30
CA GLN A 101 -6.49 -0.61 0.87
C GLN A 101 -5.88 -1.96 0.46
N ALA A 102 -6.58 -2.73 -0.37
CA ALA A 102 -6.06 -3.99 -0.91
C ALA A 102 -4.87 -3.75 -1.86
N LEU A 103 -4.91 -2.72 -2.69
CA LEU A 103 -3.80 -2.35 -3.58
C LEU A 103 -2.54 -1.96 -2.80
N VAL A 104 -2.68 -1.13 -1.75
CA VAL A 104 -1.57 -0.77 -0.85
C VAL A 104 -1.04 -1.99 -0.12
N LEU A 105 -1.92 -2.85 0.40
CA LEU A 105 -1.53 -4.09 1.09
C LEU A 105 -0.71 -5.00 0.16
N LEU A 106 -1.13 -5.19 -1.09
CA LEU A 106 -0.39 -5.96 -2.09
C LEU A 106 0.99 -5.36 -2.37
N THR A 107 1.05 -4.03 -2.58
CA THR A 107 2.31 -3.32 -2.82
C THR A 107 3.30 -3.55 -1.67
N LYS A 108 2.84 -3.39 -0.43
CA LYS A 108 3.65 -3.59 0.78
C LYS A 108 4.08 -5.04 0.96
N THR A 109 3.14 -5.97 0.82
CA THR A 109 3.41 -7.39 1.10
C THR A 109 4.38 -7.95 0.07
N TYR A 110 4.21 -7.66 -1.22
CA TYR A 110 5.19 -8.04 -2.24
C TYR A 110 6.55 -7.39 -1.98
N ALA A 111 6.62 -6.10 -1.61
CA ALA A 111 7.89 -5.45 -1.29
C ALA A 111 8.57 -6.08 -0.07
N ALA A 112 7.80 -6.41 0.98
CA ALA A 112 8.33 -7.03 2.21
C ALA A 112 8.79 -8.48 2.02
N THR A 113 8.21 -9.21 1.06
CA THR A 113 8.53 -10.62 0.78
C THR A 113 9.48 -10.80 -0.41
N THR A 114 9.95 -9.71 -1.02
CA THR A 114 10.93 -9.76 -2.11
C THR A 114 12.34 -9.64 -1.54
N HIS A 115 13.23 -10.56 -1.94
CA HIS A 115 14.63 -10.53 -1.58
C HIS A 115 15.51 -10.46 -2.83
N ILE A 116 16.74 -9.95 -2.64
CA ILE A 116 17.66 -9.70 -3.78
C ILE A 116 18.01 -10.97 -4.58
N ASN A 117 17.98 -12.14 -3.93
CA ASN A 117 18.33 -13.43 -4.52
C ASN A 117 17.12 -14.32 -4.88
N ASP A 118 15.90 -13.80 -4.78
CA ASP A 118 14.70 -14.57 -5.11
C ASP A 118 14.70 -14.97 -6.59
N LEU A 119 14.33 -16.21 -6.88
CA LEU A 119 14.22 -16.72 -8.24
C LEU A 119 13.07 -16.05 -9.01
N ASP A 120 12.00 -15.70 -8.31
CA ASP A 120 10.81 -15.02 -8.81
C ASP A 120 10.85 -13.49 -8.62
N LYS A 121 12.03 -12.94 -8.32
CA LYS A 121 12.21 -11.50 -8.06
C LYS A 121 11.61 -10.63 -9.17
N ALA A 122 11.86 -10.97 -10.42
CA ALA A 122 11.37 -10.16 -11.53
C ALA A 122 9.84 -10.07 -11.56
N ASP A 123 9.14 -11.17 -11.29
CA ASP A 123 7.68 -11.23 -11.23
C ASP A 123 7.14 -10.44 -10.03
N LYS A 124 7.77 -10.57 -8.86
CA LYS A 124 7.41 -9.78 -7.67
C LYS A 124 7.58 -8.28 -7.90
N LEU A 125 8.70 -7.85 -8.52
CA LEU A 125 8.93 -6.44 -8.86
C LEU A 125 7.87 -5.91 -9.84
N ALA A 126 7.47 -6.71 -10.83
CA ALA A 126 6.39 -6.35 -11.76
C ALA A 126 5.04 -6.22 -11.03
N LYS A 127 4.77 -7.08 -10.05
CA LYS A 127 3.57 -7.00 -9.20
C LYS A 127 3.58 -5.72 -8.35
N ILE A 128 4.71 -5.37 -7.71
CA ILE A 128 4.85 -4.12 -6.95
C ILE A 128 4.55 -2.92 -7.85
N ASP A 129 5.16 -2.83 -9.03
CA ASP A 129 4.93 -1.74 -9.99
C ASP A 129 3.45 -1.64 -10.40
N LYS A 130 2.84 -2.77 -10.74
CA LYS A 130 1.42 -2.85 -11.12
C LYS A 130 0.51 -2.30 -10.01
N TYR A 131 0.67 -2.79 -8.79
CA TYR A 131 -0.23 -2.43 -7.69
C TYR A 131 0.05 -1.01 -7.17
N ALA A 132 1.31 -0.58 -7.12
CA ALA A 132 1.66 0.79 -6.77
C ALA A 132 1.05 1.82 -7.74
N LYS A 133 1.16 1.58 -9.05
CA LYS A 133 0.55 2.44 -10.07
C LYS A 133 -0.97 2.52 -9.97
N ALA A 134 -1.63 1.43 -9.57
CA ALA A 134 -3.07 1.42 -9.34
C ALA A 134 -3.46 2.07 -8.01
N SER A 135 -2.60 1.98 -6.97
CA SER A 135 -2.87 2.51 -5.64
C SER A 135 -3.00 4.04 -5.63
N LEU A 136 -2.07 4.75 -6.27
CA LEU A 136 -1.99 6.21 -6.18
C LEU A 136 -3.29 6.91 -6.64
N PRO A 137 -3.83 6.66 -7.84
CA PRO A 137 -5.09 7.28 -8.24
C PRO A 137 -6.29 6.75 -7.43
N ALA A 138 -6.26 5.51 -6.94
CA ALA A 138 -7.32 4.97 -6.10
C ALA A 138 -7.37 5.65 -4.73
N ILE A 139 -6.21 5.93 -4.11
CA ILE A 139 -6.11 6.71 -2.86
C ILE A 139 -6.62 8.13 -3.08
N GLU A 140 -6.21 8.78 -4.17
CA GLU A 140 -6.64 10.14 -4.48
C GLU A 140 -8.16 10.24 -4.62
N ALA A 141 -8.77 9.31 -5.37
CA ALA A 141 -10.21 9.25 -5.59
C ALA A 141 -11.04 8.75 -4.39
N ALA A 142 -10.38 8.19 -3.37
CA ALA A 142 -11.08 7.61 -2.23
C ALA A 142 -11.81 8.66 -1.39
N SER A 143 -13.08 8.38 -1.08
CA SER A 143 -13.91 9.19 -0.19
C SER A 143 -13.71 8.79 1.27
N LYS A 144 -14.05 9.70 2.20
CA LYS A 144 -14.05 9.39 3.64
C LYS A 144 -14.94 8.18 3.93
N PRO A 145 -14.49 7.25 4.79
CA PRO A 145 -15.30 6.07 5.14
C PRO A 145 -16.61 6.42 5.85
N ASN A 146 -16.64 7.53 6.59
CA ASN A 146 -17.82 8.05 7.28
C ASN A 146 -17.63 9.53 7.69
N ASP A 147 -18.72 10.17 8.09
CA ASP A 147 -18.74 11.60 8.46
C ASP A 147 -18.08 11.92 9.81
N LYS A 148 -17.71 10.91 10.61
CA LYS A 148 -17.05 11.12 11.91
C LYS A 148 -15.56 11.44 11.76
N ILE A 149 -14.97 11.12 10.61
CA ILE A 149 -13.59 11.43 10.29
C ILE A 149 -13.53 12.85 9.74
N SER A 150 -12.71 13.72 10.34
CA SER A 150 -12.48 15.08 9.85
C SER A 150 -11.72 15.07 8.51
N ASP A 151 -11.78 16.17 7.76
CA ASP A 151 -11.04 16.30 6.51
C ASP A 151 -9.52 16.26 6.73
N ALA A 152 -9.04 16.80 7.85
CA ALA A 152 -7.63 16.76 8.21
C ALA A 152 -7.15 15.33 8.51
N GLU A 153 -7.90 14.55 9.30
CA GLU A 153 -7.61 13.15 9.58
C GLU A 153 -7.63 12.30 8.31
N TRP A 154 -8.59 12.56 7.41
CA TRP A 154 -8.67 11.85 6.14
C TRP A 154 -7.51 12.19 5.21
N THR A 155 -7.10 13.46 5.17
CA THR A 155 -5.93 13.90 4.40
C THR A 155 -4.66 13.24 4.94
N SER A 156 -4.49 13.18 6.26
CA SER A 156 -3.38 12.48 6.90
C SER A 156 -3.39 10.98 6.56
N ALA A 157 -4.53 10.31 6.66
CA ALA A 157 -4.65 8.90 6.30
C ALA A 157 -4.29 8.62 4.84
N LYS A 158 -4.73 9.48 3.90
CA LYS A 158 -4.31 9.37 2.49
C LYS A 158 -2.81 9.57 2.31
N SER A 159 -2.20 10.50 3.05
CA SER A 159 -0.77 10.73 3.05
C SER A 159 -0.02 9.48 3.50
N ASP A 160 -0.45 8.86 4.61
CA ASP A 160 0.14 7.63 5.13
C ASP A 160 0.04 6.46 4.13
N TYR A 161 -1.12 6.25 3.52
CA TYR A 161 -1.27 5.23 2.45
C TYR A 161 -0.34 5.51 1.27
N THR A 162 -0.22 6.78 0.88
CA THR A 162 0.66 7.19 -0.23
C THR A 162 2.13 6.96 0.12
N GLY A 163 2.55 7.26 1.34
CA GLY A 163 3.89 6.98 1.86
C GLY A 163 4.21 5.48 1.79
N GLN A 164 3.27 4.62 2.21
CA GLN A 164 3.42 3.17 2.13
C GLN A 164 3.58 2.66 0.68
N VAL A 165 2.91 3.28 -0.29
CA VAL A 165 3.09 2.95 -1.72
C VAL A 165 4.50 3.34 -2.17
N TYR A 166 4.98 4.54 -1.82
CA TYR A 166 6.33 4.96 -2.15
C TYR A 166 7.41 4.10 -1.48
N LEU A 167 7.17 3.60 -0.26
CA LEU A 167 8.07 2.62 0.34
C LEU A 167 8.20 1.36 -0.55
N GLY A 168 7.09 0.81 -0.98
CA GLY A 168 7.10 -0.36 -1.88
C GLY A 168 7.82 -0.09 -3.20
N MET A 169 7.57 1.08 -3.83
CA MET A 169 8.24 1.50 -5.06
C MET A 169 9.74 1.67 -4.84
N GLY A 170 10.15 2.33 -3.76
CA GLY A 170 11.56 2.53 -3.41
C GLY A 170 12.29 1.20 -3.17
N ILE A 171 11.68 0.25 -2.46
CA ILE A 171 12.24 -1.11 -2.28
C ILE A 171 12.40 -1.81 -3.63
N ALA A 172 11.39 -1.75 -4.50
CA ALA A 172 11.47 -2.32 -5.84
C ALA A 172 12.58 -1.66 -6.69
N ALA A 173 12.76 -0.35 -6.56
CA ALA A 173 13.83 0.39 -7.23
C ALA A 173 15.22 -0.04 -6.72
N VAL A 174 15.40 -0.24 -5.41
CA VAL A 174 16.65 -0.79 -4.84
C VAL A 174 16.98 -2.14 -5.47
N PHE A 175 16.03 -3.07 -5.49
CA PHE A 175 16.25 -4.42 -6.02
C PHE A 175 16.36 -4.47 -7.54
N SER A 176 15.95 -3.39 -8.22
CA SER A 176 16.19 -3.13 -9.66
C SER A 176 17.50 -2.38 -9.92
N ASN A 177 18.32 -2.12 -8.89
CA ASN A 177 19.56 -1.31 -8.94
C ASN A 177 19.34 0.14 -9.43
N LYS A 178 18.15 0.71 -9.21
CA LYS A 178 17.80 2.10 -9.53
C LYS A 178 17.86 2.95 -8.25
N ILE A 179 19.06 3.17 -7.73
CA ILE A 179 19.25 3.73 -6.38
C ILE A 179 18.76 5.18 -6.27
N ASP A 180 18.93 5.99 -7.30
CA ASP A 180 18.46 7.39 -7.27
C ASP A 180 16.93 7.47 -7.27
N ASP A 181 16.24 6.59 -8.04
CA ASP A 181 14.78 6.47 -7.99
C ASP A 181 14.32 6.02 -6.59
N ALA A 182 15.00 5.04 -6.00
CA ALA A 182 14.71 4.56 -4.67
C ALA A 182 14.80 5.68 -3.61
N LYS A 183 15.86 6.48 -3.67
CA LYS A 183 16.06 7.62 -2.76
C LYS A 183 14.95 8.66 -2.92
N ALA A 184 14.57 8.99 -4.16
CA ALA A 184 13.48 9.92 -4.43
C ALA A 184 12.15 9.43 -3.85
N ASP A 185 11.88 8.13 -3.90
CA ASP A 185 10.68 7.54 -3.30
C ASP A 185 10.76 7.49 -1.77
N PHE A 186 11.91 7.10 -1.19
CA PHE A 186 12.10 7.10 0.27
C PHE A 186 12.09 8.51 0.88
N ASP A 187 12.47 9.55 0.14
CA ASP A 187 12.31 10.93 0.59
C ASP A 187 10.85 11.34 0.70
N LYS A 188 9.98 10.82 -0.17
CA LYS A 188 8.52 10.98 -0.04
C LYS A 188 7.98 10.24 1.19
N VAL A 189 8.46 9.02 1.47
CA VAL A 189 8.11 8.30 2.71
C VAL A 189 8.38 9.17 3.94
N ALA A 190 9.56 9.79 3.99
CA ALA A 190 9.96 10.63 5.12
C ALA A 190 9.05 11.85 5.37
N THR A 191 8.26 12.25 4.39
CA THR A 191 7.36 13.43 4.47
C THR A 191 5.88 13.07 4.54
N MET A 192 5.51 11.87 4.10
CA MET A 192 4.11 11.45 3.92
C MET A 192 3.67 10.39 4.92
N ASP A 193 4.59 9.53 5.38
CA ASP A 193 4.30 8.44 6.30
C ASP A 193 4.44 8.89 7.76
N SER A 194 3.54 8.44 8.60
CA SER A 194 3.57 8.68 10.05
C SER A 194 4.28 7.58 10.84
N ASP A 195 4.71 6.49 10.19
CA ASP A 195 5.40 5.37 10.85
C ASP A 195 6.92 5.40 10.63
N PRO A 196 7.72 5.74 11.67
CA PRO A 196 9.18 5.73 11.57
C PRO A 196 9.77 4.35 11.22
N THR A 197 9.00 3.26 11.38
CA THR A 197 9.47 1.91 11.02
C THR A 197 9.63 1.76 9.51
N ASP A 198 8.91 2.52 8.71
CA ASP A 198 9.01 2.48 7.25
C ASP A 198 10.32 3.11 6.74
N LEU A 199 10.86 4.10 7.46
CA LEU A 199 12.23 4.59 7.21
C LEU A 199 13.30 3.54 7.54
N ILE A 200 13.10 2.74 8.58
CA ILE A 200 13.99 1.60 8.90
C ILE A 200 13.91 0.54 7.80
N ARG A 201 12.72 0.24 7.27
CA ARG A 201 12.54 -0.70 6.15
C ARG A 201 13.25 -0.21 4.89
N ALA A 202 13.11 1.08 4.55
CA ALA A 202 13.82 1.72 3.45
C ALA A 202 15.35 1.58 3.61
N ALA A 203 15.86 1.86 4.81
CA ALA A 203 17.28 1.72 5.12
C ALA A 203 17.76 0.27 5.01
N ARG A 204 17.01 -0.70 5.50
CA ARG A 204 17.35 -2.12 5.41
C ARG A 204 17.42 -2.61 3.96
N ALA A 205 16.47 -2.20 3.10
CA ALA A 205 16.55 -2.50 1.68
C ALA A 205 17.86 -1.97 1.05
N LEU A 206 18.27 -0.75 1.40
CA LEU A 206 19.56 -0.20 0.97
C LEU A 206 20.76 -0.97 1.54
N MET A 207 20.68 -1.43 2.80
CA MET A 207 21.72 -2.29 3.40
C MET A 207 21.84 -3.63 2.66
N ASP A 208 20.74 -4.26 2.29
CA ASP A 208 20.72 -5.51 1.51
C ASP A 208 21.39 -5.33 0.14
N ALA A 209 21.23 -4.15 -0.47
CA ALA A 209 21.92 -3.75 -1.69
C ALA A 209 23.34 -3.20 -1.44
N LYS A 210 23.87 -3.29 -0.21
CA LYS A 210 25.20 -2.79 0.21
C LYS A 210 25.39 -1.28 0.00
N LYS A 211 24.29 -0.51 0.00
CA LYS A 211 24.29 0.96 -0.09
C LYS A 211 24.35 1.58 1.32
N TRP A 212 25.46 1.28 2.02
CA TRP A 212 25.62 1.59 3.46
C TRP A 212 25.49 3.06 3.79
N ALA A 213 26.13 3.94 3.00
CA ALA A 213 26.06 5.38 3.22
C ALA A 213 24.64 5.92 3.04
N ASP A 214 23.93 5.47 2.01
CA ASP A 214 22.54 5.87 1.75
C ASP A 214 21.59 5.35 2.85
N SER A 215 21.81 4.12 3.34
CA SER A 215 21.01 3.55 4.43
C SER A 215 21.09 4.36 5.72
N ILE A 216 22.28 4.87 6.06
CA ILE A 216 22.50 5.70 7.26
C ILE A 216 21.63 6.96 7.23
N VAL A 217 21.40 7.56 6.05
CA VAL A 217 20.56 8.76 5.91
C VAL A 217 19.13 8.50 6.40
N TYR A 218 18.54 7.37 6.03
CA TYR A 218 17.16 7.03 6.43
C TYR A 218 17.07 6.53 7.87
N LEU A 219 18.12 5.89 8.39
CA LEU A 219 18.21 5.56 9.82
C LEU A 219 18.29 6.82 10.67
N ASP A 220 19.05 7.83 10.24
CA ASP A 220 19.08 9.12 10.92
C ASP A 220 17.73 9.83 10.92
N LYS A 221 16.99 9.78 9.80
CA LYS A 221 15.62 10.30 9.71
C LYS A 221 14.68 9.53 10.67
N ALA A 222 14.81 8.20 10.78
CA ALA A 222 14.01 7.40 11.70
C ALA A 222 14.30 7.72 13.17
N ILE A 223 15.58 7.92 13.53
CA ILE A 223 16.01 8.33 14.89
C ILE A 223 15.46 9.71 15.24
N ALA A 224 15.52 10.65 14.30
CA ALA A 224 15.05 12.02 14.46
C ALA A 224 13.54 12.20 14.31
N PHE A 225 12.80 11.13 13.99
CA PHE A 225 11.37 11.19 13.69
C PHE A 225 10.58 11.70 14.92
N PRO A 226 9.75 12.76 14.78
CA PRO A 226 8.99 13.31 15.88
C PRO A 226 8.05 12.28 16.53
N GLY A 227 8.18 12.09 17.85
CA GLY A 227 7.33 11.14 18.57
C GLY A 227 7.69 9.65 18.39
N ALA A 228 8.77 9.32 17.67
CA ALA A 228 9.20 7.92 17.53
C ALA A 228 9.43 7.27 18.90
N PRO A 229 8.85 6.07 19.15
CA PRO A 229 9.08 5.33 20.39
C PRO A 229 10.57 5.01 20.60
N ASP A 230 11.04 5.02 21.85
CA ASP A 230 12.45 4.75 22.18
C ASP A 230 12.93 3.38 21.67
N GLN A 231 12.04 2.38 21.67
CA GLN A 231 12.36 1.06 21.11
C GLN A 231 12.65 1.14 19.60
N ILE A 232 11.91 1.93 18.85
CA ILE A 232 12.12 2.13 17.40
C ILE A 232 13.40 2.88 17.14
N LYS A 233 13.68 3.95 17.92
CA LYS A 233 14.97 4.68 17.85
C LYS A 233 16.15 3.74 18.08
N LYS A 234 16.08 2.91 19.12
CA LYS A 234 17.12 1.93 19.43
C LYS A 234 17.35 0.91 18.32
N ILE A 235 16.29 0.47 17.63
CA ILE A 235 16.42 -0.40 16.45
C ILE A 235 17.18 0.34 15.33
N ALA A 236 16.81 1.59 15.05
CA ALA A 236 17.45 2.40 14.02
C ALA A 236 18.93 2.68 14.36
N GLU A 237 19.26 2.96 15.62
CA GLU A 237 20.64 3.16 16.11
C GLU A 237 21.48 1.88 15.92
N ASN A 238 20.94 0.71 16.24
CA ASN A 238 21.64 -0.56 16.06
C ASN A 238 21.89 -0.84 14.56
N ASP A 239 20.90 -0.63 13.71
CA ASP A 239 21.06 -0.80 12.26
C ASP A 239 22.06 0.23 11.70
N LYS A 240 22.06 1.48 12.19
CA LYS A 240 23.04 2.51 11.82
C LYS A 240 24.47 2.11 12.23
N ALA A 241 24.67 1.57 13.42
CA ALA A 241 25.96 1.08 13.85
C ALA A 241 26.48 -0.04 12.93
N ARG A 242 25.59 -0.98 12.54
CA ARG A 242 25.92 -2.05 11.60
C ARG A 242 26.30 -1.49 10.22
N ALA A 243 25.51 -0.56 9.67
CA ALA A 243 25.79 0.05 8.37
C ALA A 243 27.11 0.84 8.41
N THR A 244 27.39 1.57 9.50
CA THR A 244 28.62 2.34 9.68
C THR A 244 29.86 1.44 9.71
N ALA A 245 29.77 0.27 10.35
CA ALA A 245 30.87 -0.70 10.41
C ALA A 245 31.23 -1.30 9.03
N MET A 246 30.30 -1.23 8.06
CA MET A 246 30.46 -1.74 6.71
C MET A 246 30.95 -0.66 5.72
N LEU A 247 31.09 0.59 6.14
CA LEU A 247 31.67 1.64 5.31
C LEU A 247 33.15 1.36 5.02
N PRO A 248 33.66 1.74 3.83
CA PRO A 248 35.08 1.65 3.52
C PRO A 248 35.91 2.41 4.56
N LYS A 249 36.90 1.75 5.12
CA LYS A 249 37.87 2.45 6.00
C LYS A 249 38.64 3.46 5.15
N LYS A 250 38.63 4.70 5.57
CA LYS A 250 39.43 5.76 4.94
C LYS A 250 40.93 5.50 5.17
#